data_359c33e394dc07edead0c75e3be13373
#
_entry.id   359c33e394dc07edead0c75e3be13373
#
_cell.length_a   1.000
_cell.length_b   1.000
_cell.length_c   1.000
_cell.angle_alpha   90.00
_cell.angle_beta   90.00
_cell.angle_gamma   90.00
#
_symmetry.space_group_name_H-M   'P 1'
#
loop_
_entity.id
_entity.type
_entity.pdbx_description
1 polymer ?
#
loop_
_entity_poly.entity_id
_entity_poly.type
_entity_poly.pdbx_seq_one_letter_code
_entity_poly.pdbx_strand_id
1 'polypeptide(L)'
;MSYVEEHGEANLIGAGPAMLADVVAGRRFREIAEPTADGSWTIRDEVLFPAVSDCFPHRLLLANSDRMRALSQPVPMPTWPDVHRLIVQLTTTGVEVDRSVGAVARLLAAMDREGLLEPVSEPAADLDHAHMTFLGHSTVVVRSATAAVIVDPWVRPACGHYPADYQPLQLRDLGRIDAVVLTHSHPDHFDTGTLLQLPCDTRIVVPKLERETFLSVRMYERLHELGFDDVTELEWWDSVQVKDIEVTALPFHGEQPTDGSQLHPDIRNAGNTYFVRTPRCSAAFLADSGRDAAGDVRQVAARARRDLGSPDYLFVGYRGWLMYPVQLLTSSVGRYLPFVPPESWGVRQRIMTTADEAVDIAEIWKAPHLVPYADGGAPWYWQIGLGPRLDEAASENPVFDPFPERVSVAAATRTKTGSGVHRSTVNVLLMRPGDSIVSGGPQPRIERMQNFAWPYGEATAAVADAAYLG
;
A
#
# COMPACT_ATOMS: atom_id res chain seq x y z
N MET A 1 -10.44 -5.47 -19.95
CA MET A 1 -9.80 -6.80 -20.03
C MET A 1 -9.91 -7.37 -21.44
N SER A 2 -11.11 -7.49 -22.05
CA SER A 2 -11.24 -8.05 -23.41
C SER A 2 -10.42 -7.34 -24.50
N TYR A 3 -10.25 -6.02 -24.41
CA TYR A 3 -9.51 -5.24 -25.42
C TYR A 3 -7.99 -5.47 -25.36
N VAL A 4 -7.44 -5.66 -24.16
CA VAL A 4 -6.01 -5.99 -23.97
C VAL A 4 -5.70 -7.40 -24.45
N GLU A 5 -6.64 -8.33 -24.27
CA GLU A 5 -6.53 -9.70 -24.77
C GLU A 5 -6.54 -9.76 -26.32
N GLU A 6 -7.29 -8.87 -26.98
CA GLU A 6 -7.39 -8.81 -28.44
C GLU A 6 -6.22 -8.06 -29.12
N HIS A 7 -5.63 -7.03 -28.46
CA HIS A 7 -4.72 -6.09 -29.14
C HIS A 7 -3.30 -6.02 -28.54
N GLY A 8 -3.06 -6.66 -27.40
CA GLY A 8 -1.77 -6.66 -26.68
C GLY A 8 -1.42 -5.33 -26.00
N GLU A 9 -0.62 -5.41 -24.96
CA GLU A 9 -0.25 -4.23 -24.12
C GLU A 9 0.48 -3.12 -24.90
N ALA A 10 1.28 -3.48 -25.90
CA ALA A 10 2.07 -2.52 -26.68
C ALA A 10 1.21 -1.52 -27.50
N ASN A 11 -0.06 -1.83 -27.75
CA ASN A 11 -0.97 -0.97 -28.50
C ASN A 11 -1.89 -0.10 -27.63
N LEU A 12 -1.80 -0.19 -26.30
CA LEU A 12 -2.70 0.55 -25.38
C LEU A 12 -2.59 2.08 -25.53
N ILE A 13 -1.40 2.58 -25.82
CA ILE A 13 -1.18 4.03 -26.03
C ILE A 13 -1.90 4.52 -27.28
N GLY A 14 -1.92 3.72 -28.35
CA GLY A 14 -2.65 4.03 -29.58
C GLY A 14 -4.15 3.71 -29.53
N ALA A 15 -4.55 2.80 -28.64
CA ALA A 15 -5.91 2.32 -28.50
C ALA A 15 -6.76 3.14 -27.53
N GLY A 16 -6.15 3.90 -26.62
CA GLY A 16 -6.86 4.72 -25.63
C GLY A 16 -7.93 5.64 -26.24
N PRO A 17 -7.61 6.41 -27.30
CA PRO A 17 -8.59 7.23 -28.02
C PRO A 17 -9.74 6.41 -28.64
N ALA A 18 -9.46 5.24 -29.22
CA ALA A 18 -10.45 4.38 -29.81
C ALA A 18 -11.36 3.73 -28.76
N MET A 19 -10.79 3.27 -27.64
CA MET A 19 -11.57 2.74 -26.51
C MET A 19 -12.49 3.81 -25.91
N LEU A 20 -12.00 5.04 -25.78
CA LEU A 20 -12.84 6.16 -25.30
C LEU A 20 -13.87 6.54 -26.35
N ALA A 21 -13.55 6.55 -27.63
CA ALA A 21 -14.51 6.79 -28.71
C ALA A 21 -15.63 5.75 -28.69
N ASP A 22 -15.32 4.48 -28.44
CA ASP A 22 -16.33 3.42 -28.29
C ASP A 22 -17.19 3.58 -27.02
N VAL A 23 -16.58 3.98 -25.91
CA VAL A 23 -17.31 4.32 -24.66
C VAL A 23 -18.18 5.58 -24.88
N VAL A 24 -17.63 6.58 -25.57
CA VAL A 24 -18.31 7.87 -25.86
C VAL A 24 -19.39 7.70 -26.94
N ALA A 25 -19.16 6.90 -27.99
CA ALA A 25 -20.10 6.65 -29.07
C ALA A 25 -21.18 5.61 -28.70
N GLY A 26 -20.92 4.79 -27.68
CA GLY A 26 -21.84 3.74 -27.25
C GLY A 26 -23.01 4.28 -26.41
N ARG A 27 -24.07 3.46 -26.28
CA ARG A 27 -25.25 3.75 -25.44
C ARG A 27 -24.87 4.06 -23.97
N ARG A 28 -23.71 3.58 -23.51
CA ARG A 28 -23.19 3.76 -22.15
C ARG A 28 -22.72 5.18 -21.83
N PHE A 29 -22.40 6.01 -22.83
CA PHE A 29 -21.95 7.39 -22.55
C PHE A 29 -23.03 8.21 -21.83
N ARG A 30 -24.31 8.09 -22.25
CA ARG A 30 -25.44 8.79 -21.62
C ARG A 30 -25.82 8.23 -20.24
N GLU A 31 -25.33 7.05 -19.91
CA GLU A 31 -25.45 6.49 -18.56
C GLU A 31 -24.39 7.08 -17.64
N ILE A 32 -23.27 7.54 -18.18
CA ILE A 32 -22.11 8.04 -17.45
C ILE A 32 -22.09 9.58 -17.41
N ALA A 33 -22.54 10.24 -18.48
CA ALA A 33 -22.44 11.67 -18.65
C ALA A 33 -23.78 12.31 -18.98
N GLU A 34 -23.93 13.60 -18.66
CA GLU A 34 -25.08 14.42 -18.97
C GLU A 34 -24.68 15.78 -19.54
N PRO A 35 -25.50 16.39 -20.41
CA PRO A 35 -25.20 17.69 -20.97
C PRO A 35 -25.39 18.79 -19.90
N THR A 36 -24.46 19.72 -19.87
CA THR A 36 -24.53 20.93 -19.06
C THR A 36 -25.31 22.05 -19.79
N ALA A 37 -25.68 23.09 -19.08
CA ALA A 37 -26.47 24.22 -19.64
C ALA A 37 -25.69 24.99 -20.73
N ASP A 38 -24.37 24.95 -20.77
CA ASP A 38 -23.52 25.59 -21.77
C ASP A 38 -23.25 24.67 -22.99
N GLY A 39 -23.83 23.45 -23.01
CA GLY A 39 -23.67 22.48 -24.08
C GLY A 39 -22.43 21.62 -23.98
N SER A 40 -21.64 21.75 -22.91
CA SER A 40 -20.58 20.81 -22.56
C SER A 40 -21.17 19.54 -21.93
N TRP A 41 -20.33 18.59 -21.59
CA TRP A 41 -20.73 17.34 -20.92
C TRP A 41 -20.04 17.25 -19.56
N THR A 42 -20.78 16.83 -18.53
CA THR A 42 -20.24 16.48 -17.23
C THR A 42 -20.54 15.03 -16.91
N ILE A 43 -19.69 14.42 -16.08
CA ILE A 43 -19.96 13.08 -15.59
C ILE A 43 -21.04 13.16 -14.51
N ARG A 44 -21.94 12.19 -14.52
CA ARG A 44 -23.03 12.11 -13.53
C ARG A 44 -22.50 11.91 -12.14
N ASP A 45 -23.09 12.59 -11.18
CA ASP A 45 -22.70 12.53 -9.76
C ASP A 45 -22.72 11.08 -9.23
N GLU A 46 -23.71 10.30 -9.58
CA GLU A 46 -23.82 8.90 -9.16
C GLU A 46 -22.70 7.99 -9.71
N VAL A 47 -22.00 8.43 -10.76
CA VAL A 47 -20.81 7.73 -11.30
C VAL A 47 -19.55 8.16 -10.57
N LEU A 48 -19.43 9.45 -10.27
CA LEU A 48 -18.30 10.01 -9.55
C LEU A 48 -18.29 9.60 -8.07
N PHE A 49 -19.49 9.51 -7.50
CA PHE A 49 -19.73 9.22 -6.08
C PHE A 49 -20.74 8.08 -5.96
N PRO A 50 -20.33 6.87 -6.34
CA PRO A 50 -21.20 5.71 -6.30
C PRO A 50 -21.63 5.39 -4.86
N ALA A 51 -22.85 4.91 -4.69
CA ALA A 51 -23.29 4.40 -3.41
C ALA A 51 -22.46 3.14 -3.05
N VAL A 52 -22.05 3.05 -1.79
CA VAL A 52 -21.25 1.94 -1.26
C VAL A 52 -21.85 0.57 -1.61
N SER A 53 -23.17 0.43 -1.47
CA SER A 53 -23.90 -0.81 -1.77
C SER A 53 -23.85 -1.25 -3.24
N ASP A 54 -23.64 -0.30 -4.17
CA ASP A 54 -23.73 -0.56 -5.61
C ASP A 54 -22.39 -0.98 -6.23
N CYS A 55 -21.28 -0.65 -5.57
CA CYS A 55 -19.94 -0.81 -6.13
C CYS A 55 -19.26 -2.12 -5.80
N PHE A 56 -19.68 -2.81 -4.76
CA PHE A 56 -18.96 -3.98 -4.24
C PHE A 56 -19.93 -5.10 -3.83
N PRO A 57 -20.26 -6.01 -4.76
CA PRO A 57 -20.90 -7.26 -4.36
C PRO A 57 -19.90 -8.01 -3.46
N HIS A 58 -20.22 -8.11 -2.18
CA HIS A 58 -19.36 -8.79 -1.23
C HIS A 58 -19.27 -10.29 -1.58
N ARG A 59 -18.07 -10.73 -1.88
CA ARG A 59 -17.78 -12.13 -2.20
C ARG A 59 -16.55 -12.57 -1.44
N LEU A 60 -16.68 -13.63 -0.67
CA LEU A 60 -15.57 -14.33 -0.04
C LEU A 60 -14.91 -15.23 -1.08
N LEU A 61 -13.63 -15.04 -1.31
CA LEU A 61 -12.79 -15.92 -2.10
C LEU A 61 -11.71 -16.50 -1.17
N LEU A 62 -11.75 -17.79 -0.97
CA LEU A 62 -10.74 -18.55 -0.24
C LEU A 62 -10.02 -19.47 -1.21
N ALA A 63 -8.71 -19.52 -1.14
CA ALA A 63 -7.92 -20.44 -1.96
C ALA A 63 -6.72 -20.92 -1.15
N ASN A 64 -6.29 -22.16 -1.41
CA ASN A 64 -5.01 -22.63 -0.90
C ASN A 64 -3.84 -21.98 -1.64
N SER A 65 -2.63 -22.15 -1.12
CA SER A 65 -1.43 -21.45 -1.60
C SER A 65 -1.11 -21.67 -3.08
N ASP A 66 -1.44 -22.84 -3.63
CA ASP A 66 -1.23 -23.19 -5.04
C ASP A 66 -2.46 -22.91 -5.93
N ARG A 67 -3.55 -22.40 -5.35
CA ARG A 67 -4.84 -22.13 -6.01
C ARG A 67 -5.52 -23.35 -6.66
N MET A 68 -5.09 -24.53 -6.35
CA MET A 68 -5.72 -25.76 -6.86
C MET A 68 -7.07 -26.06 -6.19
N ARG A 69 -7.29 -25.47 -5.01
CA ARG A 69 -8.55 -25.55 -4.28
C ARG A 69 -9.02 -24.15 -3.99
N ALA A 70 -10.25 -23.85 -4.32
CA ALA A 70 -10.82 -22.52 -4.10
C ALA A 70 -12.32 -22.61 -3.83
N LEU A 71 -12.79 -21.77 -2.93
CA LEU A 71 -14.19 -21.52 -2.64
C LEU A 71 -14.50 -20.05 -2.94
N SER A 72 -15.49 -19.81 -3.79
CA SER A 72 -15.98 -18.46 -4.08
C SER A 72 -17.47 -18.40 -3.77
N GLN A 73 -17.83 -17.63 -2.76
CA GLN A 73 -19.20 -17.54 -2.27
C GLN A 73 -19.64 -16.09 -2.05
N PRO A 74 -20.80 -15.66 -2.58
CA PRO A 74 -21.38 -14.38 -2.20
C PRO A 74 -21.76 -14.39 -0.71
N VAL A 75 -21.46 -13.31 -0.03
CA VAL A 75 -21.78 -13.13 1.40
C VAL A 75 -22.67 -11.90 1.50
N PRO A 76 -23.93 -12.05 1.94
CA PRO A 76 -24.81 -10.90 2.20
C PRO A 76 -24.21 -9.98 3.26
N MET A 77 -24.36 -8.66 3.06
CA MET A 77 -23.84 -7.64 3.98
C MET A 77 -24.07 -7.94 5.47
N PRO A 78 -25.32 -8.26 5.91
CA PRO A 78 -25.56 -8.52 7.34
C PRO A 78 -24.85 -9.75 7.91
N THR A 79 -24.23 -10.57 7.05
CA THR A 79 -23.58 -11.83 7.46
C THR A 79 -22.06 -11.63 7.67
N TRP A 80 -21.49 -10.52 7.21
CA TRP A 80 -20.05 -10.28 7.30
C TRP A 80 -19.50 -10.30 8.72
N PRO A 81 -20.13 -9.72 9.74
CA PRO A 81 -19.62 -9.80 11.11
C PRO A 81 -19.52 -11.25 11.62
N ASP A 82 -20.42 -12.15 11.20
CA ASP A 82 -20.36 -13.56 11.55
C ASP A 82 -19.24 -14.30 10.80
N VAL A 83 -19.05 -13.97 9.53
CA VAL A 83 -17.95 -14.50 8.72
C VAL A 83 -16.60 -14.02 9.27
N HIS A 84 -16.48 -12.77 9.67
CA HIS A 84 -15.29 -12.22 10.29
C HIS A 84 -14.95 -12.97 11.58
N ARG A 85 -15.91 -13.12 12.50
CA ARG A 85 -15.71 -13.91 13.72
C ARG A 85 -15.27 -15.35 13.43
N LEU A 86 -15.85 -15.98 12.42
CA LEU A 86 -15.41 -17.31 11.98
C LEU A 86 -13.95 -17.31 11.54
N ILE A 87 -13.52 -16.35 10.71
CA ILE A 87 -12.14 -16.27 10.23
C ILE A 87 -11.19 -16.09 11.40
N VAL A 88 -11.49 -15.19 12.34
CA VAL A 88 -10.69 -14.97 13.56
C VAL A 88 -10.56 -16.27 14.37
N GLN A 89 -11.68 -17.00 14.58
CA GLN A 89 -11.65 -18.28 15.31
C GLN A 89 -10.82 -19.34 14.58
N LEU A 90 -10.87 -19.38 13.25
CA LEU A 90 -10.08 -20.32 12.44
C LEU A 90 -8.59 -20.00 12.40
N THR A 91 -8.21 -18.74 12.58
CA THR A 91 -6.80 -18.29 12.50
C THR A 91 -6.14 -18.13 13.88
N THR A 92 -6.90 -18.28 14.97
CA THR A 92 -6.40 -18.14 16.34
C THR A 92 -6.26 -19.52 16.99
N THR A 93 -5.09 -19.80 17.57
CA THR A 93 -4.83 -21.05 18.29
C THR A 93 -5.65 -21.14 19.57
N GLY A 94 -6.16 -22.36 19.86
CA GLY A 94 -6.89 -22.65 21.10
C GLY A 94 -8.30 -22.09 21.19
N VAL A 95 -8.84 -21.49 20.12
CA VAL A 95 -10.21 -20.98 20.07
C VAL A 95 -11.14 -22.02 19.43
N GLU A 96 -12.26 -22.29 20.10
CA GLU A 96 -13.30 -23.19 19.57
C GLU A 96 -14.17 -22.45 18.56
N VAL A 97 -14.45 -23.10 17.41
CA VAL A 97 -15.28 -22.53 16.35
C VAL A 97 -16.75 -22.63 16.72
N ASP A 98 -17.45 -21.51 16.80
CA ASP A 98 -18.89 -21.46 17.01
C ASP A 98 -19.66 -21.89 15.74
N ARG A 99 -20.33 -23.01 15.82
CA ARG A 99 -21.14 -23.60 14.74
C ARG A 99 -22.64 -23.31 14.87
N SER A 100 -23.07 -22.50 15.82
CA SER A 100 -24.47 -22.19 16.08
C SER A 100 -25.14 -21.34 15.00
N VAL A 101 -24.36 -20.46 14.33
CA VAL A 101 -24.86 -19.59 13.27
C VAL A 101 -24.99 -20.37 11.95
N GLY A 102 -26.18 -20.49 11.42
CA GLY A 102 -26.48 -21.36 10.26
C GLY A 102 -25.72 -20.95 8.97
N ALA A 103 -25.43 -19.66 8.76
CA ALA A 103 -24.62 -19.19 7.64
C ALA A 103 -23.15 -19.61 7.81
N VAL A 104 -22.60 -19.45 9.01
CA VAL A 104 -21.23 -19.83 9.39
C VAL A 104 -21.05 -21.35 9.29
N ALA A 105 -22.02 -22.14 9.79
CA ALA A 105 -21.97 -23.61 9.69
C ALA A 105 -21.92 -24.07 8.22
N ARG A 106 -22.69 -23.46 7.34
CA ARG A 106 -22.68 -23.78 5.90
C ARG A 106 -21.35 -23.43 5.23
N LEU A 107 -20.79 -22.26 5.58
CA LEU A 107 -19.49 -21.83 5.07
C LEU A 107 -18.38 -22.77 5.53
N LEU A 108 -18.34 -23.10 6.81
CA LEU A 108 -17.38 -24.04 7.40
C LEU A 108 -17.44 -25.42 6.74
N ALA A 109 -18.66 -25.93 6.53
CA ALA A 109 -18.86 -27.23 5.83
C ALA A 109 -18.41 -27.14 4.34
N ALA A 110 -18.55 -26.00 3.71
CA ALA A 110 -18.03 -25.80 2.35
C ALA A 110 -16.49 -25.76 2.33
N MET A 111 -15.86 -25.05 3.27
CA MET A 111 -14.41 -25.02 3.41
C MET A 111 -13.81 -26.40 3.67
N ASP A 112 -14.43 -27.19 4.56
CA ASP A 112 -14.02 -28.57 4.87
C ASP A 112 -14.12 -29.46 3.63
N ARG A 113 -15.25 -29.41 2.93
CA ARG A 113 -15.47 -30.20 1.70
C ARG A 113 -14.45 -29.88 0.61
N GLU A 114 -14.06 -28.62 0.46
CA GLU A 114 -13.04 -28.18 -0.50
C GLU A 114 -11.60 -28.40 0.03
N GLY A 115 -11.43 -28.90 1.25
CA GLY A 115 -10.14 -29.17 1.86
C GLY A 115 -9.31 -27.90 2.08
N LEU A 116 -9.96 -26.81 2.50
CA LEU A 116 -9.36 -25.50 2.78
C LEU A 116 -9.04 -25.30 4.27
N LEU A 117 -9.37 -26.30 5.12
CA LEU A 117 -9.11 -26.25 6.55
C LEU A 117 -7.84 -27.04 6.86
N GLU A 118 -6.89 -26.38 7.52
CA GLU A 118 -5.66 -27.00 8.03
C GLU A 118 -5.50 -26.64 9.52
N PRO A 119 -4.81 -27.47 10.30
CA PRO A 119 -4.50 -27.13 11.69
C PRO A 119 -3.69 -25.83 11.76
N VAL A 120 -4.05 -24.93 12.69
CA VAL A 120 -3.26 -23.71 12.95
C VAL A 120 -1.96 -24.11 13.61
N SER A 121 -0.84 -23.70 13.05
CA SER A 121 0.50 -23.88 13.65
C SER A 121 0.76 -22.85 14.74
N GLU A 122 1.57 -23.23 15.74
CA GLU A 122 2.06 -22.28 16.74
C GLU A 122 2.87 -21.15 16.07
N PRO A 123 2.92 -19.94 16.70
CA PRO A 123 3.73 -18.83 16.20
C PRO A 123 5.19 -19.24 15.99
N ALA A 124 5.76 -18.85 14.85
CA ALA A 124 7.13 -19.21 14.48
C ALA A 124 8.19 -18.27 15.09
N ALA A 125 7.78 -17.11 15.64
CA ALA A 125 8.68 -16.07 16.07
C ALA A 125 8.20 -15.36 17.34
N ASP A 126 9.16 -14.91 18.17
CA ASP A 126 8.95 -13.94 19.24
C ASP A 126 9.57 -12.59 18.82
N LEU A 127 8.71 -11.62 18.52
CA LEU A 127 9.09 -10.30 18.02
C LEU A 127 8.87 -9.18 19.05
N ASP A 128 8.51 -9.50 20.28
CA ASP A 128 8.17 -8.50 21.29
C ASP A 128 9.36 -7.61 21.70
N HIS A 129 10.58 -8.10 21.47
CA HIS A 129 11.82 -7.34 21.71
C HIS A 129 12.10 -6.28 20.64
N ALA A 130 11.53 -6.42 19.44
CA ALA A 130 11.78 -5.53 18.31
C ALA A 130 11.08 -4.17 18.50
N HIS A 131 11.74 -3.07 18.10
CA HIS A 131 11.12 -1.76 18.05
C HIS A 131 10.23 -1.63 16.80
N MET A 132 10.71 -2.14 15.68
CA MET A 132 9.97 -2.20 14.42
C MET A 132 10.31 -3.49 13.67
N THR A 133 9.31 -4.07 13.02
CA THR A 133 9.47 -5.23 12.13
C THR A 133 8.88 -4.92 10.78
N PHE A 134 9.68 -5.06 9.72
CA PHE A 134 9.25 -4.87 8.34
C PHE A 134 8.79 -6.21 7.76
N LEU A 135 7.54 -6.30 7.30
CA LEU A 135 6.99 -7.52 6.74
C LEU A 135 7.05 -7.58 5.21
N GLY A 136 7.42 -6.47 4.61
CA GLY A 136 7.43 -6.29 3.16
C GLY A 136 6.38 -5.29 2.69
N HIS A 137 6.54 -4.79 1.47
CA HIS A 137 5.74 -3.73 0.89
C HIS A 137 5.64 -2.52 1.82
N SER A 138 4.45 -2.14 2.27
CA SER A 138 4.24 -1.04 3.22
C SER A 138 3.97 -1.49 4.65
N THR A 139 4.04 -2.79 4.92
CA THR A 139 3.67 -3.36 6.21
C THR A 139 4.80 -3.26 7.22
N VAL A 140 4.59 -2.47 8.26
CA VAL A 140 5.55 -2.32 9.37
C VAL A 140 4.81 -2.42 10.70
N VAL A 141 5.33 -3.23 11.62
CA VAL A 141 4.86 -3.25 13.01
C VAL A 141 5.78 -2.38 13.86
N VAL A 142 5.20 -1.44 14.59
CA VAL A 142 5.90 -0.57 15.56
C VAL A 142 5.50 -0.97 16.96
N ARG A 143 6.48 -1.19 17.83
CA ARG A 143 6.27 -1.65 19.20
C ARG A 143 6.85 -0.72 20.25
N SER A 144 6.10 -0.57 21.33
CA SER A 144 6.56 -0.08 22.61
C SER A 144 6.68 -1.24 23.62
N ALA A 145 6.81 -0.92 24.89
CA ALA A 145 6.72 -1.93 25.95
C ALA A 145 5.28 -2.41 26.21
N THR A 146 4.27 -1.62 25.84
CA THR A 146 2.87 -1.87 26.22
C THR A 146 1.93 -1.96 25.03
N ALA A 147 2.35 -1.56 23.83
CA ALA A 147 1.54 -1.50 22.64
C ALA A 147 2.28 -1.95 21.38
N ALA A 148 1.50 -2.43 20.40
CA ALA A 148 1.95 -2.69 19.05
C ALA A 148 0.95 -2.11 18.04
N VAL A 149 1.46 -1.37 17.07
CA VAL A 149 0.69 -0.78 15.96
C VAL A 149 1.24 -1.33 14.66
N ILE A 150 0.36 -1.79 13.78
CA ILE A 150 0.73 -2.23 12.43
C ILE A 150 0.25 -1.21 11.39
N VAL A 151 1.14 -0.83 10.48
CA VAL A 151 0.84 0.08 9.36
C VAL A 151 0.62 -0.74 8.11
N ASP A 152 -0.44 -0.44 7.37
CA ASP A 152 -0.81 -1.04 6.09
C ASP A 152 -0.62 -2.57 6.04
N PRO A 153 -1.35 -3.34 6.87
CA PRO A 153 -1.14 -4.77 6.97
C PRO A 153 -1.53 -5.49 5.67
N TRP A 154 -0.52 -6.00 4.98
CA TRP A 154 -0.64 -6.78 3.77
C TRP A 154 0.19 -8.05 3.91
N VAL A 155 -0.39 -9.04 4.60
CA VAL A 155 0.27 -10.29 4.96
C VAL A 155 -0.21 -11.40 4.03
N ARG A 156 0.71 -11.87 3.18
CA ARG A 156 0.38 -12.90 2.18
C ARG A 156 0.83 -14.27 2.66
N PRO A 157 0.03 -15.30 2.42
CA PRO A 157 0.45 -16.67 2.68
C PRO A 157 1.61 -17.07 1.77
N ALA A 158 2.41 -18.04 2.20
CA ALA A 158 3.40 -18.67 1.35
C ALA A 158 2.76 -19.21 0.08
N CYS A 159 3.45 -19.09 -1.05
CA CYS A 159 3.02 -19.65 -2.31
C CYS A 159 4.20 -20.28 -3.05
N GLY A 160 3.92 -21.13 -4.04
CA GLY A 160 4.95 -21.84 -4.80
C GLY A 160 5.90 -20.95 -5.63
N HIS A 161 5.63 -19.65 -5.66
CA HIS A 161 6.49 -18.66 -6.32
C HIS A 161 7.52 -18.04 -5.39
N TYR A 162 7.40 -18.24 -4.09
CA TYR A 162 8.38 -17.73 -3.14
C TYR A 162 9.63 -18.61 -3.14
N PRO A 163 10.81 -18.05 -2.83
CA PRO A 163 11.99 -18.85 -2.59
C PRO A 163 11.73 -19.94 -1.54
N ALA A 164 12.29 -21.13 -1.75
CA ALA A 164 12.06 -22.26 -0.84
C ALA A 164 12.47 -21.96 0.61
N ASP A 165 13.48 -21.08 0.77
CA ASP A 165 14.02 -20.70 2.08
C ASP A 165 13.31 -19.49 2.71
N TYR A 166 12.32 -18.92 2.02
CA TYR A 166 11.53 -17.78 2.51
C TYR A 166 10.22 -18.25 3.10
N GLN A 167 10.00 -17.93 4.37
CA GLN A 167 8.74 -18.15 5.08
C GLN A 167 8.14 -16.80 5.46
N PRO A 168 7.07 -16.34 4.78
CA PRO A 168 6.45 -15.06 5.12
C PRO A 168 5.85 -15.12 6.52
N LEU A 169 6.14 -14.09 7.32
CA LEU A 169 5.50 -13.93 8.63
C LEU A 169 3.98 -13.81 8.46
N GLN A 170 3.27 -14.46 9.33
CA GLN A 170 1.81 -14.40 9.42
C GLN A 170 1.40 -13.50 10.58
N LEU A 171 0.16 -13.02 10.61
CA LEU A 171 -0.32 -12.17 11.71
C LEU A 171 -0.14 -12.82 13.09
N ARG A 172 -0.34 -14.15 13.19
CA ARG A 172 -0.12 -14.89 14.44
C ARG A 172 1.34 -14.86 14.93
N ASP A 173 2.30 -14.67 14.03
CA ASP A 173 3.72 -14.58 14.38
C ASP A 173 4.09 -13.21 14.96
N LEU A 174 3.22 -12.23 14.78
CA LEU A 174 3.46 -10.84 15.22
C LEU A 174 3.09 -10.60 16.69
N GLY A 175 2.53 -11.60 17.37
CA GLY A 175 2.01 -11.43 18.72
C GLY A 175 0.82 -10.48 18.75
N ARG A 176 0.68 -9.73 19.85
CA ARG A 176 -0.45 -8.82 20.04
C ARG A 176 -0.32 -7.59 19.12
N ILE A 177 -1.40 -7.26 18.42
CA ILE A 177 -1.60 -6.00 17.69
C ILE A 177 -2.71 -5.22 18.40
N ASP A 178 -2.41 -4.01 18.86
CA ASP A 178 -3.35 -3.15 19.58
C ASP A 178 -4.08 -2.18 18.64
N ALA A 179 -3.46 -1.82 17.52
CA ALA A 179 -4.12 -1.00 16.48
C ALA A 179 -3.52 -1.25 15.10
N VAL A 180 -4.36 -1.02 14.11
CA VAL A 180 -3.99 -0.93 12.69
C VAL A 180 -4.05 0.53 12.25
N VAL A 181 -3.12 0.94 11.41
CA VAL A 181 -3.09 2.27 10.80
C VAL A 181 -3.05 2.10 9.30
N LEU A 182 -4.04 2.63 8.58
CA LEU A 182 -4.17 2.51 7.14
C LEU A 182 -3.89 3.84 6.46
N THR A 183 -3.01 3.84 5.47
CA THR A 183 -2.62 5.08 4.77
C THR A 183 -3.65 5.50 3.73
N HIS A 184 -4.11 4.60 2.88
CA HIS A 184 -5.08 4.86 1.83
C HIS A 184 -5.79 3.57 1.38
N SER A 185 -6.75 3.68 0.48
CA SER A 185 -7.68 2.59 0.18
C SER A 185 -7.28 1.70 -0.99
N HIS A 186 -6.03 1.74 -1.45
CA HIS A 186 -5.57 0.79 -2.46
C HIS A 186 -5.49 -0.64 -1.90
N PRO A 187 -5.72 -1.66 -2.72
CA PRO A 187 -5.86 -3.05 -2.22
C PRO A 187 -4.61 -3.65 -1.58
N ASP A 188 -3.44 -3.11 -1.86
CA ASP A 188 -2.16 -3.50 -1.28
C ASP A 188 -1.82 -2.76 0.03
N HIS A 189 -2.66 -1.81 0.44
CA HIS A 189 -2.63 -1.11 1.74
C HIS A 189 -3.88 -1.42 2.57
N PHE A 190 -5.04 -1.48 1.93
CA PHE A 190 -6.32 -1.87 2.53
C PHE A 190 -6.68 -3.31 2.15
N ASP A 191 -5.88 -4.27 2.63
CA ASP A 191 -6.11 -5.70 2.35
C ASP A 191 -7.12 -6.31 3.32
N THR A 192 -8.36 -6.42 2.86
CA THR A 192 -9.44 -7.01 3.66
C THR A 192 -9.18 -8.46 4.05
N GLY A 193 -8.40 -9.20 3.24
CA GLY A 193 -8.02 -10.58 3.55
C GLY A 193 -7.12 -10.69 4.78
N THR A 194 -6.20 -9.76 4.95
CA THR A 194 -5.37 -9.63 6.15
C THR A 194 -6.18 -9.11 7.33
N LEU A 195 -6.96 -8.03 7.13
CA LEU A 195 -7.73 -7.40 8.19
C LEU A 195 -8.73 -8.35 8.85
N LEU A 196 -9.43 -9.16 8.07
CA LEU A 196 -10.40 -10.15 8.60
C LEU A 196 -9.79 -11.22 9.51
N GLN A 197 -8.47 -11.35 9.60
CA GLN A 197 -7.79 -12.22 10.54
C GLN A 197 -7.54 -11.57 11.90
N LEU A 198 -7.78 -10.27 12.04
CA LEU A 198 -7.66 -9.53 13.31
C LEU A 198 -8.97 -9.59 14.10
N PRO A 199 -8.92 -9.53 15.44
CA PRO A 199 -10.13 -9.44 16.26
C PRO A 199 -11.04 -8.26 15.88
N CYS A 200 -12.35 -8.42 16.01
CA CYS A 200 -13.34 -7.40 15.65
C CYS A 200 -13.20 -6.10 16.45
N ASP A 201 -12.67 -6.19 17.67
CA ASP A 201 -12.39 -5.08 18.58
C ASP A 201 -11.00 -4.44 18.41
N THR A 202 -10.23 -4.90 17.41
CA THR A 202 -8.97 -4.25 17.06
C THR A 202 -9.24 -2.82 16.60
N ARG A 203 -8.59 -1.85 17.23
CA ARG A 203 -8.68 -0.45 16.78
C ARG A 203 -8.09 -0.28 15.40
N ILE A 204 -8.84 0.36 14.50
CA ILE A 204 -8.36 0.69 13.16
C ILE A 204 -8.43 2.19 12.95
N VAL A 205 -7.30 2.79 12.56
CA VAL A 205 -7.16 4.21 12.26
C VAL A 205 -7.10 4.39 10.75
N VAL A 206 -7.98 5.21 10.21
CA VAL A 206 -8.12 5.45 8.77
C VAL A 206 -8.13 6.94 8.45
N PRO A 207 -7.80 7.34 7.22
CA PRO A 207 -8.03 8.70 6.73
C PRO A 207 -9.51 9.05 6.77
N LYS A 208 -9.83 10.27 7.22
CA LYS A 208 -11.18 10.79 7.10
C LYS A 208 -11.49 11.09 5.64
N LEU A 209 -12.58 10.53 5.17
CA LEU A 209 -13.12 10.79 3.84
C LEU A 209 -14.59 11.15 3.97
N GLU A 210 -14.95 12.39 3.63
CA GLU A 210 -16.34 12.86 3.77
C GLU A 210 -17.29 12.13 2.84
N ARG A 211 -16.83 11.82 1.63
CA ARG A 211 -17.64 11.17 0.60
C ARG A 211 -16.78 10.17 -0.17
N GLU A 212 -17.28 8.93 -0.31
CA GLU A 212 -16.64 7.93 -1.16
C GLU A 212 -16.65 8.38 -2.62
N THR A 213 -15.55 8.14 -3.31
CA THR A 213 -15.40 8.39 -4.74
C THR A 213 -14.98 7.10 -5.42
N PHE A 214 -15.01 7.08 -6.74
CA PHE A 214 -14.52 5.90 -7.45
C PHE A 214 -12.99 5.71 -7.40
N LEU A 215 -12.24 6.69 -6.87
CA LEU A 215 -10.80 6.57 -6.58
C LEU A 215 -10.52 6.16 -5.13
N SER A 216 -11.33 6.61 -4.19
CA SER A 216 -11.10 6.41 -2.76
C SER A 216 -12.31 5.78 -2.09
N VAL A 217 -12.09 4.63 -1.51
CA VAL A 217 -13.10 3.92 -0.72
C VAL A 217 -13.19 4.53 0.67
N ARG A 218 -14.37 4.73 1.18
CA ARG A 218 -14.60 5.16 2.56
C ARG A 218 -14.37 3.98 3.52
N MET A 219 -13.11 3.79 3.90
CA MET A 219 -12.67 2.64 4.69
C MET A 219 -13.42 2.52 6.01
N TYR A 220 -13.80 3.63 6.64
CA TYR A 220 -14.60 3.65 7.87
C TYR A 220 -15.88 2.80 7.73
N GLU A 221 -16.68 3.05 6.71
CA GLU A 221 -17.94 2.31 6.51
C GLU A 221 -17.67 0.86 6.12
N ARG A 222 -16.66 0.62 5.27
CA ARG A 222 -16.30 -0.74 4.86
C ARG A 222 -15.88 -1.62 6.04
N LEU A 223 -15.11 -1.06 6.96
CA LEU A 223 -14.65 -1.78 8.14
C LEU A 223 -15.82 -2.13 9.08
N HIS A 224 -16.75 -1.19 9.27
CA HIS A 224 -17.97 -1.49 10.05
C HIS A 224 -18.85 -2.55 9.39
N GLU A 225 -18.98 -2.52 8.05
CA GLU A 225 -19.68 -3.56 7.30
C GLU A 225 -19.02 -4.94 7.47
N LEU A 226 -17.70 -4.99 7.55
CA LEU A 226 -16.92 -6.20 7.80
C LEU A 226 -16.99 -6.67 9.25
N GLY A 227 -17.49 -5.85 10.18
CA GLY A 227 -17.68 -6.20 11.58
C GLY A 227 -16.63 -5.70 12.53
N PHE A 228 -15.87 -4.66 12.17
CA PHE A 228 -14.98 -3.97 13.10
C PHE A 228 -15.77 -2.93 13.92
N ASP A 229 -15.56 -2.92 15.23
CA ASP A 229 -16.31 -2.07 16.17
C ASP A 229 -15.58 -0.76 16.52
N ASP A 230 -14.21 -0.75 16.53
CA ASP A 230 -13.38 0.39 16.91
C ASP A 230 -12.64 0.96 15.70
N VAL A 231 -13.32 1.77 14.89
CA VAL A 231 -12.73 2.46 13.73
C VAL A 231 -12.69 3.95 13.99
N THR A 232 -11.51 4.57 13.84
CA THR A 232 -11.26 5.99 14.07
C THR A 232 -10.82 6.67 12.79
N GLU A 233 -11.53 7.70 12.34
CA GLU A 233 -11.11 8.56 11.24
C GLU A 233 -10.23 9.71 11.75
N LEU A 234 -9.10 9.98 11.08
CA LEU A 234 -8.25 11.14 11.36
C LEU A 234 -8.17 12.08 10.16
N GLU A 235 -8.33 13.37 10.43
CA GLU A 235 -7.97 14.44 9.53
C GLU A 235 -6.43 14.66 9.55
N TRP A 236 -5.92 15.34 8.56
CA TRP A 236 -4.51 15.73 8.54
C TRP A 236 -4.16 16.58 9.77
N TRP A 237 -3.10 16.21 10.45
CA TRP A 237 -2.55 16.81 11.68
C TRP A 237 -3.28 16.42 12.97
N ASP A 238 -4.31 15.59 12.88
CA ASP A 238 -4.91 14.97 14.06
C ASP A 238 -4.02 13.84 14.59
N SER A 239 -4.16 13.59 15.89
CA SER A 239 -3.43 12.51 16.57
C SER A 239 -4.36 11.63 17.37
N VAL A 240 -4.01 10.36 17.48
CA VAL A 240 -4.67 9.38 18.35
C VAL A 240 -3.65 8.68 19.21
N GLN A 241 -4.03 8.37 20.44
CA GLN A 241 -3.22 7.61 21.38
C GLN A 241 -3.61 6.15 21.40
N VAL A 242 -2.64 5.26 21.18
CA VAL A 242 -2.75 3.81 21.34
C VAL A 242 -1.85 3.41 22.50
N LYS A 243 -2.39 3.40 23.71
CA LYS A 243 -1.65 3.27 24.97
C LYS A 243 -0.50 4.29 25.05
N ASP A 244 0.76 3.86 24.98
CA ASP A 244 1.95 4.73 25.00
C ASP A 244 2.52 5.05 23.61
N ILE A 245 1.81 4.69 22.54
CA ILE A 245 2.13 5.05 21.15
C ILE A 245 1.22 6.18 20.69
N GLU A 246 1.80 7.28 20.21
CA GLU A 246 1.09 8.37 19.55
C GLU A 246 1.17 8.22 18.04
N VAL A 247 0.03 8.30 17.36
CA VAL A 247 -0.08 8.26 15.90
C VAL A 247 -0.65 9.59 15.43
N THR A 248 0.11 10.34 14.63
CA THR A 248 -0.31 11.61 14.04
C THR A 248 -0.49 11.44 12.54
N ALA A 249 -1.66 11.77 12.03
CA ALA A 249 -1.97 11.79 10.61
C ALA A 249 -1.34 13.00 9.93
N LEU A 250 -0.71 12.80 8.79
CA LEU A 250 -0.10 13.84 7.97
C LEU A 250 -0.69 13.81 6.56
N PRO A 251 -0.59 14.92 5.78
CA PRO A 251 -1.06 14.95 4.41
C PRO A 251 -0.45 13.86 3.52
N PHE A 252 -1.31 13.20 2.77
CA PHE A 252 -0.96 12.33 1.67
C PHE A 252 -1.10 13.08 0.35
N HIS A 253 -0.06 13.12 -0.45
CA HIS A 253 0.00 13.71 -1.78
C HIS A 253 0.57 12.70 -2.77
N GLY A 254 0.13 12.75 -4.00
CA GLY A 254 0.62 11.81 -5.04
C GLY A 254 -0.38 10.71 -5.34
N GLU A 255 0.10 9.76 -6.13
CA GLU A 255 -0.71 8.65 -6.66
C GLU A 255 -1.99 9.09 -7.37
N GLN A 256 -1.92 10.28 -7.98
CA GLN A 256 -2.98 10.80 -8.83
C GLN A 256 -2.67 10.48 -10.30
N PRO A 257 -3.68 10.49 -11.19
CA PRO A 257 -3.48 10.29 -12.62
C PRO A 257 -2.58 11.34 -13.28
N THR A 258 -2.43 12.49 -12.65
CA THR A 258 -1.52 13.57 -13.07
C THR A 258 -0.76 14.12 -11.86
N ASP A 259 0.49 14.53 -12.09
CA ASP A 259 1.37 15.06 -11.05
C ASP A 259 1.26 16.57 -10.83
N GLY A 260 0.58 17.29 -11.71
CA GLY A 260 0.54 18.76 -11.68
C GLY A 260 -0.82 19.40 -11.91
N SER A 261 -1.85 18.63 -12.26
CA SER A 261 -3.19 19.16 -12.56
C SER A 261 -4.24 18.47 -11.73
N GLN A 262 -5.05 19.25 -11.04
CA GLN A 262 -6.25 18.72 -10.38
C GLN A 262 -7.35 18.58 -11.44
N LEU A 263 -7.73 17.34 -11.74
CA LEU A 263 -8.69 17.03 -12.79
C LEU A 263 -10.14 17.23 -12.33
N HIS A 264 -10.36 17.08 -11.04
CA HIS A 264 -11.65 17.33 -10.40
C HIS A 264 -11.42 17.75 -8.94
N PRO A 265 -12.12 18.80 -8.43
CA PRO A 265 -11.87 19.32 -7.08
C PRO A 265 -12.10 18.29 -5.97
N ASP A 266 -13.13 17.45 -6.12
CA ASP A 266 -13.56 16.51 -5.08
C ASP A 266 -13.09 15.07 -5.33
N ILE A 267 -12.42 14.78 -6.47
CA ILE A 267 -12.01 13.44 -6.82
C ILE A 267 -10.49 13.35 -6.84
N ARG A 268 -9.98 12.63 -5.85
CA ARG A 268 -8.56 12.35 -5.70
C ARG A 268 -8.37 11.02 -4.98
N ASN A 269 -7.22 10.41 -5.13
CA ASN A 269 -6.80 9.39 -4.21
C ASN A 269 -6.50 10.07 -2.87
N ALA A 270 -7.35 9.81 -1.88
CA ALA A 270 -7.27 10.41 -0.55
C ALA A 270 -6.60 9.46 0.43
N GLY A 271 -5.79 10.01 1.32
CA GLY A 271 -5.08 9.23 2.30
C GLY A 271 -4.43 10.09 3.38
N ASN A 272 -3.78 9.41 4.29
CA ASN A 272 -2.87 9.95 5.29
C ASN A 272 -1.49 9.31 5.12
N THR A 273 -0.44 10.07 5.40
CA THR A 273 0.83 9.55 5.86
C THR A 273 0.86 9.65 7.37
N TYR A 274 1.78 8.99 8.04
CA TYR A 274 1.73 8.94 9.50
C TYR A 274 3.07 9.21 10.15
N PHE A 275 3.04 9.92 11.28
CA PHE A 275 4.15 10.03 12.21
C PHE A 275 3.78 9.25 13.48
N VAL A 276 4.56 8.22 13.79
CA VAL A 276 4.33 7.34 14.93
C VAL A 276 5.44 7.57 15.95
N ARG A 277 5.07 7.87 17.18
CA ARG A 277 6.00 8.08 18.29
C ARG A 277 5.76 7.07 19.39
N THR A 278 6.82 6.41 19.81
CA THR A 278 6.86 5.55 20.99
C THR A 278 7.81 6.15 22.04
N PRO A 279 7.83 5.65 23.27
CA PRO A 279 8.85 6.06 24.25
C PRO A 279 10.29 5.70 23.83
N ARG A 280 10.46 4.80 22.85
CA ARG A 280 11.78 4.30 22.43
C ARG A 280 12.29 4.96 21.14
N CYS A 281 11.40 5.27 20.22
CA CYS A 281 11.75 5.83 18.92
C CYS A 281 10.53 6.48 18.24
N SER A 282 10.79 7.18 17.15
CA SER A 282 9.79 7.76 16.28
C SER A 282 10.04 7.35 14.83
N ALA A 283 8.96 7.14 14.09
CA ALA A 283 9.03 6.81 12.68
C ALA A 283 7.98 7.57 11.87
N ALA A 284 8.31 7.94 10.64
CA ALA A 284 7.36 8.46 9.67
C ALA A 284 7.15 7.45 8.54
N PHE A 285 5.90 7.26 8.15
CA PHE A 285 5.45 6.31 7.13
C PHE A 285 4.75 7.07 6.01
N LEU A 286 5.38 7.16 4.85
CA LEU A 286 4.91 7.98 3.74
C LEU A 286 4.21 7.17 2.64
N ALA A 287 4.27 5.85 2.69
CA ALA A 287 3.66 4.95 1.70
C ALA A 287 3.94 5.39 0.24
N ASP A 288 2.92 5.44 -0.57
CA ASP A 288 2.97 5.77 -1.99
C ASP A 288 2.87 7.29 -2.25
N SER A 289 3.07 8.10 -1.19
CA SER A 289 2.97 9.55 -1.33
C SER A 289 4.10 10.14 -2.21
N GLY A 290 3.83 11.32 -2.75
CA GLY A 290 4.76 12.06 -3.57
C GLY A 290 4.31 13.51 -3.69
N ARG A 291 3.82 13.89 -4.86
CA ARG A 291 3.27 15.23 -5.12
C ARG A 291 2.03 15.14 -6.01
N ASP A 292 1.17 16.13 -5.87
CA ASP A 292 0.00 16.36 -6.72
C ASP A 292 -0.31 17.87 -6.81
N ALA A 293 -1.43 18.24 -7.45
CA ALA A 293 -1.85 19.63 -7.56
C ALA A 293 -2.17 20.30 -6.20
N ALA A 294 -2.43 19.50 -5.15
CA ALA A 294 -2.78 20.00 -3.82
C ALA A 294 -1.56 20.14 -2.89
N GLY A 295 -0.42 19.50 -3.20
CA GLY A 295 0.78 19.62 -2.38
C GLY A 295 1.92 18.66 -2.74
N ASP A 296 2.92 18.70 -1.88
CA ASP A 296 4.17 17.93 -2.03
C ASP A 296 4.60 17.40 -0.66
N VAL A 297 4.92 16.14 -0.58
CA VAL A 297 5.37 15.48 0.65
C VAL A 297 6.61 16.12 1.27
N ARG A 298 7.46 16.82 0.47
CA ARG A 298 8.59 17.59 0.99
C ARG A 298 8.14 18.79 1.84
N GLN A 299 7.01 19.42 1.48
CA GLN A 299 6.42 20.50 2.28
C GLN A 299 5.82 19.94 3.57
N VAL A 300 5.21 18.74 3.49
CA VAL A 300 4.72 18.02 4.67
C VAL A 300 5.88 17.72 5.62
N ALA A 301 6.99 17.18 5.12
CA ALA A 301 8.20 16.91 5.91
C ALA A 301 8.75 18.16 6.60
N ALA A 302 8.79 19.31 5.86
CA ALA A 302 9.26 20.58 6.41
C ALA A 302 8.36 21.11 7.54
N ARG A 303 7.04 20.96 7.39
CA ARG A 303 6.07 21.34 8.44
C ARG A 303 6.14 20.36 9.62
N ALA A 304 6.07 19.06 9.37
CA ALA A 304 6.12 18.05 10.41
C ALA A 304 7.41 18.15 11.27
N ARG A 305 8.54 18.47 10.64
CA ARG A 305 9.78 18.73 11.38
C ARG A 305 9.64 19.88 12.38
N ARG A 306 8.94 20.96 12.04
CA ARG A 306 8.74 22.11 12.94
C ARG A 306 7.77 21.75 14.07
N ASP A 307 6.70 21.04 13.74
CA ASP A 307 5.56 20.83 14.62
C ASP A 307 5.73 19.56 15.49
N LEU A 308 6.35 18.52 14.95
CA LEU A 308 6.50 17.20 15.59
C LEU A 308 7.96 16.82 15.87
N GLY A 309 8.93 17.49 15.25
CA GLY A 309 10.34 17.13 15.32
C GLY A 309 10.79 16.20 14.19
N SER A 310 12.03 15.71 14.29
CA SER A 310 12.61 14.77 13.33
C SER A 310 12.27 13.35 13.73
N PRO A 311 11.86 12.47 12.76
CA PRO A 311 11.73 11.06 13.05
C PRO A 311 13.12 10.41 13.17
N ASP A 312 13.22 9.35 13.99
CA ASP A 312 14.44 8.51 14.00
C ASP A 312 14.54 7.70 12.72
N TYR A 313 13.38 7.27 12.18
CA TYR A 313 13.27 6.45 10.97
C TYR A 313 12.24 7.04 10.01
N LEU A 314 12.61 7.13 8.74
CA LEU A 314 11.72 7.57 7.67
C LEU A 314 11.51 6.41 6.69
N PHE A 315 10.31 5.88 6.66
CA PHE A 315 9.86 4.90 5.68
C PHE A 315 9.21 5.62 4.51
N VAL A 316 9.74 5.44 3.30
CA VAL A 316 9.28 6.19 2.13
C VAL A 316 9.32 5.34 0.87
N GLY A 317 8.28 5.47 0.04
CA GLY A 317 8.29 4.98 -1.33
C GLY A 317 9.36 5.69 -2.14
N TYR A 318 9.97 5.01 -3.12
CA TYR A 318 11.11 5.54 -3.88
C TYR A 318 10.99 5.29 -5.38
N ARG A 319 9.94 4.58 -5.81
CA ARG A 319 9.87 4.01 -7.17
C ARG A 319 9.53 5.04 -8.25
N GLY A 320 9.01 6.21 -7.86
CA GLY A 320 8.71 7.31 -8.76
C GLY A 320 7.48 7.10 -9.66
N TRP A 321 7.24 5.91 -10.12
CA TRP A 321 6.18 5.53 -11.05
C TRP A 321 5.97 6.60 -12.13
N LEU A 322 6.94 6.66 -13.06
CA LEU A 322 6.88 7.57 -14.20
C LEU A 322 6.17 6.88 -15.37
N MET A 323 4.88 7.16 -15.52
CA MET A 323 4.06 6.46 -16.49
C MET A 323 3.06 7.39 -17.20
N TYR A 324 2.58 6.93 -18.35
CA TYR A 324 1.48 7.60 -19.02
C TYR A 324 0.16 7.28 -18.30
N PRO A 325 -0.79 8.23 -18.22
CA PRO A 325 -2.09 7.96 -17.58
C PRO A 325 -2.80 6.73 -18.12
N VAL A 326 -2.64 6.43 -19.42
CA VAL A 326 -3.23 5.24 -20.05
C VAL A 326 -2.69 3.92 -19.47
N GLN A 327 -1.48 3.89 -18.93
CA GLN A 327 -0.88 2.70 -18.33
C GLN A 327 -1.51 2.36 -16.97
N LEU A 328 -2.21 3.33 -16.35
CA LEU A 328 -2.92 3.15 -15.09
C LEU A 328 -4.27 2.39 -15.23
N LEU A 329 -4.66 1.99 -16.46
CA LEU A 329 -5.95 1.32 -16.72
C LEU A 329 -6.15 0.02 -15.91
N THR A 330 -5.08 -0.62 -15.50
CA THR A 330 -5.12 -1.85 -14.69
C THR A 330 -5.12 -1.60 -13.18
N SER A 331 -4.90 -0.36 -12.75
CA SER A 331 -4.91 0.06 -11.35
C SER A 331 -6.22 0.75 -10.97
N SER A 332 -6.42 0.99 -9.66
CA SER A 332 -7.54 1.79 -9.17
C SER A 332 -7.53 3.21 -9.74
N VAL A 333 -6.35 3.77 -9.95
CA VAL A 333 -6.14 5.10 -10.55
C VAL A 333 -6.56 5.14 -12.01
N GLY A 334 -6.53 4.00 -12.71
CA GLY A 334 -6.96 3.90 -14.12
C GLY A 334 -8.43 4.25 -14.37
N ARG A 335 -9.27 4.15 -13.35
CA ARG A 335 -10.68 4.57 -13.44
C ARG A 335 -10.82 6.07 -13.71
N TYR A 336 -9.77 6.84 -13.43
CA TYR A 336 -9.74 8.29 -13.61
C TYR A 336 -9.38 8.73 -15.03
N LEU A 337 -8.90 7.81 -15.87
CA LEU A 337 -8.47 8.12 -17.23
C LEU A 337 -9.50 8.91 -18.06
N PRO A 338 -10.83 8.63 -18.00
CA PRO A 338 -11.83 9.42 -18.73
C PRO A 338 -11.83 10.91 -18.41
N PHE A 339 -11.28 11.30 -17.25
CA PHE A 339 -11.23 12.70 -16.80
C PHE A 339 -9.87 13.35 -17.09
N VAL A 340 -8.87 12.57 -17.47
CA VAL A 340 -7.56 13.10 -17.88
C VAL A 340 -7.71 13.77 -19.24
N PRO A 341 -7.35 15.04 -19.39
CA PRO A 341 -7.39 15.71 -20.68
C PRO A 341 -6.60 14.93 -21.74
N PRO A 342 -7.12 14.78 -22.98
CA PRO A 342 -6.45 14.01 -24.03
C PRO A 342 -5.01 14.44 -24.31
N GLU A 343 -4.69 15.71 -24.16
CA GLU A 343 -3.33 16.26 -24.29
C GLU A 343 -2.36 15.72 -23.24
N SER A 344 -2.86 15.29 -22.09
CA SER A 344 -2.05 14.70 -21.03
C SER A 344 -1.83 13.18 -21.19
N TRP A 345 -2.58 12.49 -22.08
CA TRP A 345 -2.45 11.04 -22.23
C TRP A 345 -1.08 10.61 -22.73
N GLY A 346 -0.47 11.43 -23.58
CA GLY A 346 0.88 11.23 -24.13
C GLY A 346 2.00 11.86 -23.31
N VAL A 347 1.68 12.40 -22.12
CA VAL A 347 2.65 13.01 -21.21
C VAL A 347 2.88 12.09 -20.02
N ARG A 348 4.14 11.73 -19.78
CA ARG A 348 4.49 10.95 -18.60
C ARG A 348 4.22 11.74 -17.32
N GLN A 349 3.57 11.11 -16.38
CA GLN A 349 3.25 11.64 -15.06
C GLN A 349 4.08 10.91 -14.01
N ARG A 350 4.59 11.65 -13.03
CA ARG A 350 5.25 11.09 -11.86
C ARG A 350 4.24 11.04 -10.72
N ILE A 351 3.82 9.87 -10.33
CA ILE A 351 2.74 9.69 -9.37
C ILE A 351 3.20 9.38 -7.94
N MET A 352 4.49 9.07 -7.75
CA MET A 352 5.08 8.74 -6.45
C MET A 352 6.45 9.39 -6.30
N THR A 353 6.98 9.36 -5.08
CA THR A 353 8.34 9.81 -4.75
C THR A 353 9.41 8.97 -5.47
N THR A 354 10.43 9.64 -6.04
CA THR A 354 11.63 9.00 -6.61
C THR A 354 12.69 8.74 -5.54
N ALA A 355 13.72 7.95 -5.89
CA ALA A 355 14.86 7.69 -5.01
C ALA A 355 15.57 8.99 -4.57
N ASP A 356 15.76 9.96 -5.49
CA ASP A 356 16.36 11.25 -5.17
C ASP A 356 15.47 12.09 -4.24
N GLU A 357 14.16 12.11 -4.50
CA GLU A 357 13.20 12.81 -3.67
C GLU A 357 13.06 12.18 -2.27
N ALA A 358 13.22 10.85 -2.15
CA ALA A 358 13.27 10.18 -0.86
C ALA A 358 14.42 10.69 0.01
N VAL A 359 15.61 10.88 -0.59
CA VAL A 359 16.75 11.48 0.11
C VAL A 359 16.50 12.96 0.44
N ASP A 360 15.86 13.73 -0.47
CA ASP A 360 15.44 15.11 -0.20
C ASP A 360 14.54 15.20 1.03
N ILE A 361 13.53 14.34 1.10
CA ILE A 361 12.58 14.30 2.22
C ILE A 361 13.31 14.00 3.53
N ALA A 362 14.21 13.02 3.53
CA ALA A 362 15.00 12.67 4.70
C ALA A 362 15.88 13.83 5.18
N GLU A 363 16.52 14.55 4.27
CA GLU A 363 17.34 15.73 4.60
C GLU A 363 16.49 16.91 5.11
N ILE A 364 15.34 17.17 4.49
CA ILE A 364 14.39 18.22 4.91
C ILE A 364 13.88 17.92 6.31
N TRP A 365 13.49 16.68 6.58
CA TRP A 365 12.96 16.26 7.88
C TRP A 365 14.06 16.03 8.92
N LYS A 366 15.32 15.96 8.46
CA LYS A 366 16.49 15.58 9.26
C LYS A 366 16.34 14.19 9.89
N ALA A 367 15.77 13.28 9.16
CA ALA A 367 15.71 11.88 9.56
C ALA A 367 17.11 11.26 9.42
N PRO A 368 17.70 10.71 10.49
CA PRO A 368 19.01 10.08 10.40
C PRO A 368 18.99 8.77 9.63
N HIS A 369 17.86 8.06 9.64
CA HIS A 369 17.70 6.77 8.99
C HIS A 369 16.56 6.82 7.97
N LEU A 370 16.86 6.39 6.73
CA LEU A 370 15.93 6.29 5.62
C LEU A 370 15.74 4.81 5.26
N VAL A 371 14.51 4.34 5.26
CA VAL A 371 14.12 2.99 4.89
C VAL A 371 13.29 3.04 3.62
N PRO A 372 13.83 2.63 2.46
CA PRO A 372 13.04 2.44 1.25
C PRO A 372 12.03 1.32 1.46
N TYR A 373 10.74 1.57 1.13
CA TYR A 373 9.67 0.60 1.27
C TYR A 373 8.52 0.91 0.29
N ALA A 374 7.34 0.30 0.43
CA ALA A 374 6.19 0.48 -0.44
C ALA A 374 6.46 0.08 -1.91
N ASP A 375 7.15 -1.03 -2.10
CA ASP A 375 7.62 -1.50 -3.40
C ASP A 375 7.42 -3.00 -3.64
N GLY A 376 6.70 -3.64 -2.74
CA GLY A 376 6.68 -5.07 -2.66
C GLY A 376 7.81 -5.65 -1.80
N GLY A 377 8.94 -4.94 -1.66
CA GLY A 377 10.04 -5.26 -0.73
C GLY A 377 10.78 -6.57 -1.00
N ALA A 378 10.36 -7.36 -1.99
CA ALA A 378 10.95 -8.63 -2.31
C ALA A 378 10.96 -8.90 -3.83
N PRO A 379 12.03 -9.51 -4.34
CA PRO A 379 12.25 -9.65 -5.77
C PRO A 379 11.24 -10.54 -6.52
N TRP A 380 10.48 -11.33 -5.80
CA TRP A 380 9.44 -12.20 -6.37
C TRP A 380 8.04 -11.54 -6.36
N TYR A 381 7.88 -10.34 -5.81
CA TYR A 381 6.59 -9.69 -5.70
C TYR A 381 6.00 -9.24 -7.04
N TRP A 382 6.80 -9.17 -8.11
CA TRP A 382 6.28 -8.97 -9.46
C TRP A 382 5.23 -10.03 -9.88
N GLN A 383 5.30 -11.23 -9.32
CA GLN A 383 4.36 -12.31 -9.61
C GLN A 383 2.96 -12.07 -9.03
N ILE A 384 2.85 -11.18 -8.10
CA ILE A 384 1.59 -10.75 -7.47
C ILE A 384 1.21 -9.30 -7.84
N GLY A 385 1.83 -8.76 -8.89
CA GLY A 385 1.55 -7.43 -9.42
C GLY A 385 2.33 -6.30 -8.77
N LEU A 386 3.24 -6.61 -7.86
CA LEU A 386 4.11 -5.64 -7.21
C LEU A 386 5.57 -5.85 -7.64
N GLY A 387 6.20 -4.79 -8.07
CA GLY A 387 7.58 -4.86 -8.49
C GLY A 387 7.80 -5.26 -9.96
N PRO A 388 8.94 -4.88 -10.53
CA PRO A 388 9.33 -5.23 -11.88
C PRO A 388 9.77 -6.68 -11.98
N ARG A 389 9.67 -7.25 -13.16
CA ARG A 389 10.39 -8.48 -13.49
C ARG A 389 11.89 -8.20 -13.53
N LEU A 390 12.71 -9.22 -13.27
CA LEU A 390 14.18 -9.10 -13.32
C LEU A 390 14.71 -8.62 -14.68
N ASP A 391 14.10 -9.08 -15.78
CA ASP A 391 14.42 -8.66 -17.14
C ASP A 391 13.98 -7.21 -17.45
N GLU A 392 12.90 -6.76 -16.87
CA GLU A 392 12.42 -5.37 -16.97
C GLU A 392 13.27 -4.40 -16.14
N ALA A 393 13.78 -4.88 -15.01
CA ALA A 393 14.62 -4.10 -14.11
C ALA A 393 15.94 -3.64 -14.76
N ALA A 394 16.42 -4.35 -15.77
CA ALA A 394 17.59 -4.00 -16.57
C ALA A 394 17.27 -3.03 -17.74
N SER A 395 16.04 -2.54 -17.87
CA SER A 395 15.64 -1.59 -18.91
C SER A 395 16.34 -0.24 -18.75
N GLU A 396 16.78 0.37 -19.84
CA GLU A 396 17.37 1.72 -19.87
C GLU A 396 16.39 2.84 -19.43
N ASN A 397 15.07 2.57 -19.55
CA ASN A 397 14.02 3.52 -19.16
C ASN A 397 12.92 2.82 -18.35
N PRO A 398 13.18 2.42 -17.11
CA PRO A 398 12.19 1.77 -16.28
C PRO A 398 11.00 2.71 -15.99
N VAL A 399 9.80 2.16 -15.93
CA VAL A 399 8.59 2.89 -15.53
C VAL A 399 8.71 3.36 -14.08
N PHE A 400 9.52 2.65 -13.29
CA PHE A 400 9.78 2.94 -11.89
C PHE A 400 11.19 2.50 -11.51
N ASP A 401 11.75 3.09 -10.44
CA ASP A 401 13.01 2.63 -9.87
C ASP A 401 12.86 1.19 -9.33
N PRO A 402 13.61 0.22 -9.90
CA PRO A 402 13.32 -1.20 -9.64
C PRO A 402 13.84 -1.68 -8.28
N PHE A 403 14.87 -1.01 -7.73
CA PHE A 403 15.63 -1.51 -6.58
C PHE A 403 15.76 -0.48 -5.46
N PRO A 404 15.59 -0.88 -4.20
CA PRO A 404 15.77 0.00 -3.04
C PRO A 404 17.21 0.52 -2.92
N GLU A 405 18.20 -0.16 -3.48
CA GLU A 405 19.61 0.28 -3.55
C GLU A 405 19.80 1.58 -4.31
N ARG A 406 18.87 1.96 -5.21
CA ARG A 406 18.85 3.27 -5.87
C ARG A 406 18.85 4.41 -4.88
N VAL A 407 18.17 4.26 -3.75
CA VAL A 407 18.15 5.26 -2.68
C VAL A 407 19.54 5.40 -2.04
N SER A 408 20.27 4.27 -1.86
CA SER A 408 21.65 4.31 -1.36
C SER A 408 22.59 5.02 -2.34
N VAL A 409 22.41 4.77 -3.65
CA VAL A 409 23.17 5.45 -4.71
C VAL A 409 22.85 6.95 -4.70
N ALA A 410 21.57 7.32 -4.66
CA ALA A 410 21.13 8.71 -4.59
C ALA A 410 21.74 9.44 -3.37
N ALA A 411 21.75 8.81 -2.21
CA ALA A 411 22.37 9.37 -1.01
C ALA A 411 23.90 9.53 -1.12
N ALA A 412 24.59 8.58 -1.77
CA ALA A 412 26.04 8.58 -1.92
C ALA A 412 26.54 9.59 -2.97
N THR A 413 25.78 9.79 -4.06
CA THR A 413 26.17 10.62 -5.22
C THR A 413 25.77 12.08 -5.08
N ARG A 414 25.03 12.44 -4.03
CA ARG A 414 24.46 13.77 -3.89
C ARG A 414 25.52 14.86 -3.73
N THR A 415 25.68 15.66 -4.75
CA THR A 415 26.47 16.90 -4.72
C THR A 415 25.53 18.09 -4.50
N LYS A 416 25.71 18.86 -3.43
CA LYS A 416 25.07 20.16 -3.32
C LYS A 416 25.67 21.07 -4.38
N THR A 417 24.84 21.56 -5.31
CA THR A 417 25.19 22.63 -6.23
C THR A 417 25.44 23.89 -5.42
N GLY A 418 26.71 24.30 -5.35
CA GLY A 418 27.17 25.53 -4.67
C GLY A 418 28.25 25.27 -3.62
N SER A 419 29.52 25.12 -4.08
CA SER A 419 30.75 25.08 -3.25
C SER A 419 30.91 23.88 -2.29
N GLY A 420 31.10 22.68 -2.82
CA GLY A 420 31.62 21.55 -2.07
C GLY A 420 30.81 20.26 -2.24
N VAL A 421 31.53 19.16 -2.41
CA VAL A 421 30.95 17.81 -2.39
C VAL A 421 30.53 17.49 -0.95
N HIS A 422 29.23 17.58 -0.65
CA HIS A 422 28.68 17.09 0.60
C HIS A 422 27.93 15.77 0.32
N ARG A 423 28.46 14.67 0.83
CA ARG A 423 27.69 13.41 0.93
C ARG A 423 26.48 13.66 1.84
N SER A 424 25.35 13.07 1.51
CA SER A 424 24.23 13.03 2.43
C SER A 424 24.65 12.37 3.74
N THR A 425 24.20 12.89 4.86
CA THR A 425 24.44 12.29 6.19
C THR A 425 23.38 11.25 6.54
N VAL A 426 22.42 11.01 5.62
CA VAL A 426 21.33 10.07 5.80
C VAL A 426 21.88 8.63 5.67
N ASN A 427 21.59 7.82 6.68
CA ASN A 427 21.92 6.39 6.67
C ASN A 427 20.76 5.60 6.04
N VAL A 428 20.97 5.04 4.87
CA VAL A 428 19.96 4.21 4.18
C VAL A 428 20.01 2.79 4.73
N LEU A 429 18.87 2.33 5.26
CA LEU A 429 18.71 1.00 5.82
C LEU A 429 17.91 0.14 4.82
N LEU A 430 18.57 -0.77 4.15
CA LEU A 430 17.94 -1.72 3.24
C LEU A 430 17.41 -2.91 4.05
N MET A 431 16.12 -2.89 4.34
CA MET A 431 15.43 -3.95 5.06
C MET A 431 14.80 -4.95 4.09
N ARG A 432 14.80 -6.22 4.49
CA ARG A 432 14.11 -7.32 3.80
C ARG A 432 12.87 -7.73 4.59
N PRO A 433 11.87 -8.35 3.96
CA PRO A 433 10.73 -8.89 4.69
C PRO A 433 11.16 -9.81 5.84
N GLY A 434 10.70 -9.52 7.06
CA GLY A 434 11.08 -10.20 8.29
C GLY A 434 12.21 -9.53 9.08
N ASP A 435 12.92 -8.54 8.53
CA ASP A 435 13.95 -7.81 9.26
C ASP A 435 13.34 -6.95 10.37
N SER A 436 14.02 -6.88 11.50
CA SER A 436 13.60 -6.10 12.67
C SER A 436 14.66 -5.12 13.14
N ILE A 437 14.24 -3.92 13.49
CA ILE A 437 15.07 -2.93 14.20
C ILE A 437 14.90 -3.20 15.69
N VAL A 438 15.96 -3.63 16.36
CA VAL A 438 15.92 -4.05 17.77
C VAL A 438 16.62 -3.08 18.71
N SER A 439 17.37 -2.12 18.19
CA SER A 439 17.95 -1.02 18.97
C SER A 439 18.03 0.24 18.14
N GLY A 440 17.82 1.39 18.78
CA GLY A 440 17.92 2.71 18.17
C GLY A 440 19.34 3.30 18.23
N GLY A 441 19.44 4.60 17.87
CA GLY A 441 20.66 5.38 17.90
C GLY A 441 21.33 5.54 16.52
N PRO A 442 22.55 6.10 16.47
CA PRO A 442 23.24 6.41 15.23
C PRO A 442 23.55 5.21 14.33
N GLN A 443 23.64 4.03 14.95
CA GLN A 443 23.83 2.74 14.25
C GLN A 443 22.80 1.76 14.80
N PRO A 444 21.58 1.73 14.24
CA PRO A 444 20.55 0.81 14.66
C PRO A 444 20.99 -0.63 14.37
N ARG A 445 20.68 -1.54 15.31
CA ARG A 445 20.89 -2.96 15.08
C ARG A 445 19.68 -3.54 14.34
N ILE A 446 19.95 -4.06 13.15
CA ILE A 446 18.95 -4.82 12.37
C ILE A 446 19.20 -6.31 12.66
N GLU A 447 18.14 -6.99 13.06
CA GLU A 447 18.12 -8.44 13.22
C GLU A 447 17.40 -9.05 12.01
N ARG A 448 18.07 -9.98 11.34
CA ARG A 448 17.51 -10.71 10.20
C ARG A 448 16.96 -12.05 10.67
N MET A 449 15.65 -12.19 10.56
CA MET A 449 14.99 -13.43 10.95
C MET A 449 15.19 -14.57 9.93
N GLN A 450 15.45 -14.22 8.67
CA GLN A 450 15.48 -15.20 7.59
C GLN A 450 16.73 -15.02 6.72
N ASN A 451 17.32 -16.14 6.36
CA ASN A 451 18.51 -16.18 5.54
C ASN A 451 18.17 -16.78 4.18
N PHE A 452 17.46 -16.03 3.35
CA PHE A 452 17.18 -16.43 1.97
C PHE A 452 18.07 -15.67 0.99
N ALA A 453 18.37 -16.30 -0.15
CA ALA A 453 19.13 -15.65 -1.21
C ALA A 453 18.36 -14.46 -1.76
N TRP A 454 19.00 -13.27 -1.75
CA TRP A 454 18.44 -12.06 -2.36
C TRP A 454 18.75 -12.09 -3.86
N PRO A 455 17.77 -12.40 -4.74
CA PRO A 455 18.09 -12.71 -6.15
C PRO A 455 18.53 -11.50 -6.96
N TYR A 456 18.41 -10.29 -6.43
CA TYR A 456 18.92 -9.08 -7.12
C TYR A 456 20.39 -8.75 -6.82
N GLY A 457 21.07 -9.48 -5.95
CA GLY A 457 22.42 -9.10 -5.50
C GLY A 457 23.45 -8.91 -6.61
N GLU A 458 23.38 -9.70 -7.67
CA GLU A 458 24.26 -9.56 -8.85
C GLU A 458 23.74 -8.52 -9.85
N ALA A 459 22.43 -8.41 -10.00
CA ALA A 459 21.81 -7.44 -10.90
C ALA A 459 21.92 -6.01 -10.37
N THR A 460 21.88 -5.81 -9.05
CA THR A 460 22.05 -4.48 -8.43
C THR A 460 23.44 -3.92 -8.58
N ALA A 461 24.49 -4.77 -8.55
CA ALA A 461 25.86 -4.33 -8.82
C ALA A 461 26.01 -3.86 -10.27
N ALA A 462 25.48 -4.59 -11.24
CA ALA A 462 25.53 -4.24 -12.66
C ALA A 462 24.74 -2.94 -12.98
N VAL A 463 23.58 -2.73 -12.34
CA VAL A 463 22.77 -1.51 -12.52
C VAL A 463 23.42 -0.30 -11.83
N ALA A 464 24.05 -0.49 -10.67
CA ALA A 464 24.85 0.56 -10.04
C ALA A 464 26.02 0.99 -10.93
N ASP A 465 26.74 0.03 -11.52
CA ASP A 465 27.87 0.32 -12.43
C ASP A 465 27.40 1.00 -13.73
N ALA A 466 26.28 0.58 -14.31
CA ALA A 466 25.72 1.20 -15.52
C ALA A 466 25.24 2.64 -15.29
N ALA A 467 24.71 2.95 -14.12
CA ALA A 467 24.30 4.32 -13.74
C ALA A 467 25.49 5.28 -13.48
N TYR A 468 26.70 4.75 -13.31
CA TYR A 468 27.93 5.54 -13.18
C TYR A 468 28.61 5.85 -14.53
N LEU A 469 28.21 5.17 -15.61
CA LEU A 469 28.85 5.29 -16.92
C LEU A 469 28.00 6.10 -17.94
N GLY A 470 26.84 6.58 -17.58
CA GLY A 470 25.97 7.46 -18.35
C GLY A 470 25.73 8.81 -17.68
#